data_4f60701c5509be75bb639f0a09d48d9a
#
_entry.id   4f60701c5509be75bb639f0a09d48d9a
#
_cell.length_a   1.000
_cell.length_b   1.000
_cell.length_c   1.000
_cell.angle_alpha   90.00
_cell.angle_beta   90.00
_cell.angle_gamma   90.00
#
_symmetry.space_group_name_H-M   'P 1'
#
loop_
_entity.id
_entity.type
_entity.pdbx_description
1 polymer ?
#
loop_
_entity_poly.entity_id
_entity_poly.type
_entity_poly.pdbx_seq_one_letter_code
_entity_poly.pdbx_strand_id
1 'polypeptide(L)'
;KRQGLIGAPAAAEAIIIDRDLHLVRMTGARYHAAHISTRDGVESIRRAKDEGLAVTADTAPPYFLLNELSVSTYDTAFKLAPPLRSEDDREAIIEGLADGTIDAIASDHIAVDGDAKAQPFGPAQPGASGIDTLLALTLSLVHREHISMLRAMECLSLAPASILDLDAGGLIEGAAADLVMFDPQASWVCLLYTLTLPTIVSV
;
A
#
# COMPACT_ATOMS: atom_id res chain seq x y z
N LYS A 1 17.34 -13.82 2.66
CA LYS A 1 18.51 -14.72 2.97
C LYS A 1 19.24 -15.17 1.71
N ARG A 2 18.59 -15.39 0.56
CA ARG A 2 19.25 -15.85 -0.69
C ARG A 2 20.29 -14.85 -1.23
N GLN A 3 20.13 -13.56 -0.90
CA GLN A 3 20.96 -12.46 -1.43
C GLN A 3 21.98 -11.95 -0.41
N GLY A 4 22.16 -12.61 0.73
CA GLY A 4 23.08 -12.15 1.78
C GLY A 4 22.65 -10.89 2.53
N LEU A 5 21.44 -10.35 2.23
CA LEU A 5 20.89 -9.18 2.90
C LEU A 5 20.23 -9.56 4.25
N ILE A 6 20.31 -8.66 5.21
CA ILE A 6 19.54 -8.76 6.45
C ILE A 6 18.09 -8.44 6.11
N GLY A 7 17.19 -9.41 6.29
CA GLY A 7 15.75 -9.24 6.03
C GLY A 7 14.97 -9.05 7.33
N ALA A 8 13.87 -8.29 7.26
CA ALA A 8 12.86 -8.28 8.31
C ALA A 8 11.89 -9.46 8.07
N PRO A 9 11.72 -10.38 9.05
CA PRO A 9 10.80 -11.51 8.90
C PRO A 9 9.35 -11.03 8.68
N ALA A 10 8.57 -11.70 7.82
CA ALA A 10 7.14 -11.42 7.64
C ALA A 10 6.38 -11.51 8.98
N ALA A 11 6.71 -12.50 9.80
CA ALA A 11 6.14 -12.69 11.13
C ALA A 11 6.27 -11.46 12.06
N ALA A 12 7.26 -10.59 11.84
CA ALA A 12 7.40 -9.38 12.65
C ALA A 12 6.21 -8.42 12.49
N GLU A 13 5.64 -8.33 11.28
CA GLU A 13 4.43 -7.55 11.01
C GLU A 13 3.22 -8.16 11.71
N ALA A 14 2.98 -9.45 11.50
CA ALA A 14 1.86 -10.17 12.09
C ALA A 14 1.87 -10.10 13.62
N ILE A 15 3.03 -10.28 14.27
CA ILE A 15 3.16 -10.20 15.73
C ILE A 15 2.71 -8.83 16.27
N ILE A 16 3.07 -7.74 15.60
CA ILE A 16 2.69 -6.40 16.01
C ILE A 16 1.19 -6.19 15.83
N ILE A 17 0.65 -6.59 14.68
CA ILE A 17 -0.79 -6.51 14.41
C ILE A 17 -1.57 -7.33 15.46
N ASP A 18 -1.20 -8.58 15.71
CA ASP A 18 -1.89 -9.44 16.68
C ASP A 18 -1.81 -8.85 18.10
N ARG A 19 -0.67 -8.30 18.50
CA ARG A 19 -0.54 -7.57 19.78
C ARG A 19 -1.56 -6.42 19.85
N ASP A 20 -1.64 -5.60 18.82
CA ASP A 20 -2.51 -4.42 18.80
C ASP A 20 -3.99 -4.84 18.75
N LEU A 21 -4.33 -5.92 18.05
CA LEU A 21 -5.68 -6.48 18.06
C LEU A 21 -6.10 -6.98 19.46
N HIS A 22 -5.17 -7.51 20.26
CA HIS A 22 -5.45 -7.82 21.66
C HIS A 22 -5.81 -6.56 22.46
N LEU A 23 -5.11 -5.44 22.24
CA LEU A 23 -5.42 -4.18 22.88
C LEU A 23 -6.77 -3.62 22.43
N VAL A 24 -7.10 -3.73 21.14
CA VAL A 24 -8.44 -3.38 20.61
C VAL A 24 -9.55 -4.15 21.31
N ARG A 25 -9.41 -5.48 21.46
CA ARG A 25 -10.40 -6.31 22.17
C ARG A 25 -10.59 -5.88 23.63
N MET A 26 -9.51 -5.45 24.29
CA MET A 26 -9.56 -5.02 25.70
C MET A 26 -10.17 -3.64 25.88
N THR A 27 -9.96 -2.74 24.95
CA THR A 27 -10.28 -1.30 25.11
C THR A 27 -11.48 -0.84 24.30
N GLY A 28 -11.84 -1.57 23.23
CA GLY A 28 -12.84 -1.12 22.25
C GLY A 28 -12.34 0.05 21.37
N ALA A 29 -11.04 0.35 21.36
CA ALA A 29 -10.47 1.43 20.58
C ALA A 29 -10.55 1.15 19.07
N ARG A 30 -10.62 2.23 18.28
CA ARG A 30 -10.40 2.13 16.82
C ARG A 30 -8.92 1.88 16.53
N TYR A 31 -8.63 1.02 15.60
CA TYR A 31 -7.27 0.69 15.18
C TYR A 31 -7.16 0.73 13.66
N HIS A 32 -6.11 1.34 13.17
CA HIS A 32 -5.77 1.32 11.76
C HIS A 32 -4.38 0.74 11.56
N ALA A 33 -4.29 -0.38 10.82
CA ALA A 33 -3.04 -1.03 10.48
C ALA A 33 -2.51 -0.45 9.15
N ALA A 34 -1.49 0.41 9.24
CA ALA A 34 -0.91 1.06 8.07
C ALA A 34 0.09 0.16 7.35
N HIS A 35 0.09 0.23 6.02
CA HIS A 35 1.06 -0.37 5.12
C HIS A 35 1.25 -1.88 5.28
N ILE A 36 0.12 -2.62 5.33
CA ILE A 36 0.16 -4.09 5.39
C ILE A 36 0.89 -4.62 4.14
N SER A 37 1.83 -5.52 4.38
CA SER A 37 2.69 -6.09 3.35
C SER A 37 2.71 -7.62 3.32
N THR A 38 2.06 -8.30 4.28
CA THR A 38 2.16 -9.76 4.45
C THR A 38 0.80 -10.45 4.42
N ARG A 39 0.77 -11.71 3.96
CA ARG A 39 -0.42 -12.59 4.04
C ARG A 39 -0.91 -12.73 5.46
N ASP A 40 -0.02 -13.00 6.41
CA ASP A 40 -0.39 -13.19 7.81
C ASP A 40 -1.02 -11.92 8.39
N GLY A 41 -0.53 -10.73 8.00
CA GLY A 41 -1.14 -9.44 8.36
C GLY A 41 -2.56 -9.30 7.83
N VAL A 42 -2.79 -9.61 6.56
CA VAL A 42 -4.13 -9.62 5.94
C VAL A 42 -5.07 -10.55 6.69
N GLU A 43 -4.64 -11.79 6.98
CA GLU A 43 -5.44 -12.77 7.70
C GLU A 43 -5.79 -12.33 9.14
N SER A 44 -4.86 -11.66 9.82
CA SER A 44 -5.12 -11.12 11.17
C SER A 44 -6.17 -10.01 11.12
N ILE A 45 -6.12 -9.11 10.14
CA ILE A 45 -7.13 -8.05 9.96
C ILE A 45 -8.48 -8.65 9.56
N ARG A 46 -8.50 -9.63 8.64
CA ARG A 46 -9.74 -10.31 8.23
C ARG A 46 -10.46 -10.90 9.43
N ARG A 47 -9.76 -11.70 10.24
CA ARG A 47 -10.32 -12.28 11.47
C ARG A 47 -10.83 -11.22 12.43
N ALA A 48 -10.11 -10.12 12.61
CA ALA A 48 -10.53 -9.04 13.48
C ALA A 48 -11.82 -8.36 13.01
N LYS A 49 -11.98 -8.17 11.70
CA LYS A 49 -13.21 -7.65 11.10
C LYS A 49 -14.38 -8.63 11.26
N ASP A 50 -14.14 -9.93 11.06
CA ASP A 50 -15.15 -10.98 11.25
C ASP A 50 -15.62 -11.07 12.71
N GLU A 51 -14.75 -10.75 13.67
CA GLU A 51 -15.09 -10.60 15.08
C GLU A 51 -15.88 -9.31 15.39
N GLY A 52 -16.04 -8.41 14.43
CA GLY A 52 -16.72 -7.12 14.60
C GLY A 52 -15.89 -6.05 15.31
N LEU A 53 -14.57 -6.19 15.34
CA LEU A 53 -13.69 -5.17 15.91
C LEU A 53 -13.63 -3.93 15.03
N ALA A 54 -13.44 -2.75 15.63
CA ALA A 54 -13.30 -1.48 14.94
C ALA A 54 -11.90 -1.34 14.32
N VAL A 55 -11.63 -2.12 13.28
CA VAL A 55 -10.32 -2.24 12.63
C VAL A 55 -10.41 -1.88 11.16
N THR A 56 -9.45 -1.09 10.70
CA THR A 56 -9.23 -0.78 9.29
C THR A 56 -7.77 -0.99 8.92
N ALA A 57 -7.48 -1.10 7.63
CA ALA A 57 -6.13 -1.30 7.14
C ALA A 57 -5.88 -0.59 5.81
N ASP A 58 -4.64 -0.19 5.56
CA ASP A 58 -4.18 0.22 4.24
C ASP A 58 -2.99 -0.62 3.74
N THR A 59 -2.72 -0.47 2.48
CA THR A 59 -1.50 -0.93 1.82
C THR A 59 -1.00 0.14 0.85
N ALA A 60 0.12 -0.10 0.16
CA ALA A 60 0.67 0.82 -0.82
C ALA A 60 1.03 0.11 -2.14
N PRO A 61 1.12 0.84 -3.27
CA PRO A 61 1.38 0.25 -4.59
C PRO A 61 2.55 -0.72 -4.66
N PRO A 62 3.70 -0.51 -4.01
CA PRO A 62 4.79 -1.47 -4.05
C PRO A 62 4.41 -2.88 -3.60
N TYR A 63 3.50 -3.02 -2.63
CA TYR A 63 3.15 -4.31 -2.01
C TYR A 63 2.18 -5.16 -2.83
N PHE A 64 1.48 -4.57 -3.79
CA PHE A 64 0.65 -5.33 -4.75
C PHE A 64 1.23 -5.41 -6.17
N LEU A 65 2.32 -4.65 -6.46
CA LEU A 65 2.95 -4.65 -7.78
C LEU A 65 4.27 -5.41 -7.81
N LEU A 66 5.04 -5.37 -6.72
CA LEU A 66 6.40 -5.86 -6.63
C LEU A 66 6.50 -6.97 -5.58
N ASN A 67 7.54 -7.79 -5.71
CA ASN A 67 7.88 -8.80 -4.72
C ASN A 67 9.38 -8.78 -4.39
N GLU A 68 9.84 -9.68 -3.52
CA GLU A 68 11.23 -9.75 -3.07
C GLU A 68 12.24 -9.99 -4.21
N LEU A 69 11.82 -10.49 -5.38
CA LEU A 69 12.70 -10.69 -6.52
C LEU A 69 13.17 -9.37 -7.13
N SER A 70 12.39 -8.30 -6.98
CA SER A 70 12.77 -6.95 -7.44
C SER A 70 14.05 -6.44 -6.75
N VAL A 71 14.36 -6.95 -5.55
CA VAL A 71 15.56 -6.59 -4.79
C VAL A 71 16.81 -7.32 -5.31
N SER A 72 16.69 -8.26 -6.26
CA SER A 72 17.79 -9.11 -6.73
C SER A 72 18.94 -8.34 -7.40
N THR A 73 18.68 -7.16 -7.91
CA THR A 73 19.66 -6.27 -8.54
C THR A 73 20.43 -5.40 -7.54
N TYR A 74 20.07 -5.44 -6.25
CA TYR A 74 20.57 -4.54 -5.21
C TYR A 74 20.30 -3.05 -5.49
N ASP A 75 19.36 -2.76 -6.37
CA ASP A 75 18.92 -1.40 -6.61
C ASP A 75 18.20 -0.85 -5.38
N THR A 76 18.73 0.24 -4.84
CA THR A 76 18.22 0.88 -3.62
C THR A 76 16.84 1.48 -3.80
N ALA A 77 16.37 1.63 -5.03
CA ALA A 77 15.00 1.94 -5.38
C ALA A 77 13.99 1.01 -4.70
N PHE A 78 14.30 -0.28 -4.67
CA PHE A 78 13.46 -1.31 -4.09
C PHE A 78 13.66 -1.50 -2.59
N LYS A 79 14.45 -0.62 -1.94
CA LYS A 79 14.60 -0.64 -0.48
C LYS A 79 13.46 0.14 0.17
N LEU A 80 12.47 -0.57 0.65
CA LEU A 80 11.25 -0.05 1.26
C LEU A 80 11.12 -0.48 2.74
N ALA A 81 10.24 0.17 3.47
CA ALA A 81 9.85 -0.18 4.83
C ALA A 81 8.32 0.00 4.99
N PRO A 82 7.58 -1.13 5.08
CA PRO A 82 7.99 -2.54 5.09
C PRO A 82 8.78 -2.96 3.86
N PRO A 83 9.64 -4.01 3.96
CA PRO A 83 10.34 -4.53 2.79
C PRO A 83 9.40 -5.30 1.87
N LEU A 84 9.75 -5.37 0.58
CA LEU A 84 9.05 -6.22 -0.38
C LEU A 84 9.07 -7.68 0.08
N ARG A 85 7.94 -8.37 -0.09
CA ARG A 85 7.68 -9.71 0.42
C ARG A 85 7.64 -10.74 -0.70
N SER A 86 7.25 -11.96 -0.36
CA SER A 86 7.07 -13.05 -1.31
C SER A 86 5.95 -12.76 -2.32
N GLU A 87 5.88 -13.56 -3.38
CA GLU A 87 4.76 -13.49 -4.33
C GLU A 87 3.43 -13.85 -3.66
N ASP A 88 3.45 -14.84 -2.76
CA ASP A 88 2.27 -15.23 -1.99
C ASP A 88 1.73 -14.10 -1.10
N ASP A 89 2.62 -13.31 -0.49
CA ASP A 89 2.23 -12.09 0.24
C ASP A 89 1.62 -11.04 -0.70
N ARG A 90 2.23 -10.81 -1.87
CA ARG A 90 1.72 -9.87 -2.87
C ARG A 90 0.30 -10.24 -3.34
N GLU A 91 0.08 -11.52 -3.62
CA GLU A 91 -1.25 -12.02 -4.00
C GLU A 91 -2.27 -11.83 -2.88
N ALA A 92 -1.89 -12.09 -1.63
CA ALA A 92 -2.78 -11.87 -0.49
C ALA A 92 -3.17 -10.39 -0.30
N ILE A 93 -2.27 -9.45 -0.61
CA ILE A 93 -2.61 -8.01 -0.61
C ILE A 93 -3.67 -7.71 -1.67
N ILE A 94 -3.54 -8.26 -2.88
CA ILE A 94 -4.52 -8.07 -3.97
C ILE A 94 -5.88 -8.69 -3.56
N GLU A 95 -5.88 -9.89 -3.01
CA GLU A 95 -7.08 -10.55 -2.49
C GLU A 95 -7.75 -9.68 -1.42
N GLY A 96 -6.97 -9.16 -0.45
CA GLY A 96 -7.47 -8.30 0.62
C GLY A 96 -8.04 -6.96 0.13
N LEU A 97 -7.52 -6.40 -0.96
CA LEU A 97 -8.11 -5.23 -1.61
C LEU A 97 -9.43 -5.57 -2.30
N ALA A 98 -9.52 -6.75 -2.93
CA ALA A 98 -10.69 -7.18 -3.67
C ALA A 98 -11.86 -7.53 -2.74
N ASP A 99 -11.60 -8.21 -1.62
CA ASP A 99 -12.62 -8.68 -0.68
C ASP A 99 -12.99 -7.65 0.41
N GLY A 100 -12.28 -6.52 0.50
CA GLY A 100 -12.55 -5.46 1.48
C GLY A 100 -11.85 -5.64 2.83
N THR A 101 -10.98 -6.62 2.96
CA THR A 101 -10.13 -6.77 4.16
C THR A 101 -9.18 -5.58 4.32
N ILE A 102 -8.60 -5.09 3.21
CA ILE A 102 -7.80 -3.86 3.16
C ILE A 102 -8.72 -2.74 2.67
N ASP A 103 -8.87 -1.67 3.43
CA ASP A 103 -9.84 -0.61 3.18
C ASP A 103 -9.34 0.45 2.22
N ALA A 104 -8.06 0.81 2.33
CA ALA A 104 -7.49 1.95 1.64
C ALA A 104 -6.16 1.64 0.95
N ILE A 105 -5.80 2.48 -0.01
CA ILE A 105 -4.48 2.46 -0.66
C ILE A 105 -3.81 3.81 -0.39
N ALA A 106 -2.72 3.77 0.40
CA ALA A 106 -1.90 4.93 0.71
C ALA A 106 -0.78 5.08 -0.33
N SER A 107 -0.25 6.28 -0.50
CA SER A 107 0.90 6.50 -1.40
C SER A 107 2.21 5.95 -0.84
N ASP A 108 2.33 5.86 0.48
CA ASP A 108 3.59 5.58 1.19
C ASP A 108 4.74 6.44 0.66
N HIS A 109 4.42 7.73 0.37
CA HIS A 109 5.37 8.67 -0.21
C HIS A 109 6.41 9.08 0.83
N ILE A 110 7.65 8.69 0.59
CA ILE A 110 8.81 9.12 1.38
C ILE A 110 9.79 9.81 0.45
N ALA A 111 9.94 11.13 0.64
CA ALA A 111 10.96 11.90 -0.07
C ALA A 111 12.35 11.53 0.49
N VAL A 112 13.14 10.82 -0.30
CA VAL A 112 14.50 10.42 0.06
C VAL A 112 15.48 11.19 -0.81
N ASP A 113 16.49 11.78 -0.18
CA ASP A 113 17.58 12.45 -0.88
C ASP A 113 18.32 11.48 -1.83
N GLY A 114 18.72 11.98 -3.01
CA GLY A 114 19.45 11.19 -4.00
C GLY A 114 20.74 10.58 -3.45
N ASP A 115 21.50 11.32 -2.63
CA ASP A 115 22.73 10.83 -2.01
C ASP A 115 22.45 9.72 -0.99
N ALA A 116 21.34 9.78 -0.27
CA ALA A 116 20.91 8.73 0.66
C ALA A 116 20.50 7.44 -0.07
N LYS A 117 20.01 7.55 -1.31
CA LYS A 117 19.72 6.40 -2.20
C LYS A 117 20.95 5.91 -2.94
N ALA A 118 21.94 6.76 -3.24
CA ALA A 118 23.17 6.39 -3.95
C ALA A 118 24.16 5.58 -3.09
N GLN A 119 23.76 5.16 -1.89
CA GLN A 119 24.55 4.31 -1.01
C GLN A 119 24.43 2.82 -1.42
N PRO A 120 25.36 1.94 -1.00
CA PRO A 120 25.15 0.50 -1.07
C PRO A 120 23.84 0.09 -0.40
N PHE A 121 23.20 -0.99 -0.87
CA PHE A 121 21.85 -1.38 -0.42
C PHE A 121 21.68 -1.44 1.11
N GLY A 122 22.69 -1.91 1.85
CA GLY A 122 22.65 -2.01 3.31
C GLY A 122 22.42 -0.65 4.01
N PRO A 123 23.31 0.34 3.84
CA PRO A 123 23.18 1.66 4.46
C PRO A 123 22.18 2.60 3.78
N ALA A 124 21.74 2.34 2.52
CA ALA A 124 20.79 3.20 1.83
C ALA A 124 19.50 3.41 2.64
N GLN A 125 18.94 4.60 2.58
CA GLN A 125 17.69 4.93 3.26
C GLN A 125 16.50 4.20 2.60
N PRO A 126 15.59 3.55 3.37
CA PRO A 126 14.37 2.97 2.82
C PRO A 126 13.36 4.07 2.45
N GLY A 127 12.45 3.75 1.53
CA GLY A 127 11.39 4.64 1.07
C GLY A 127 11.46 4.93 -0.42
N ALA A 128 10.34 5.36 -0.98
CA ALA A 128 10.21 5.77 -2.39
C ALA A 128 9.20 6.91 -2.54
N SER A 129 9.29 7.66 -3.62
CA SER A 129 8.26 8.61 -3.99
C SER A 129 7.07 7.85 -4.60
N GLY A 130 5.87 8.04 -4.05
CA GLY A 130 4.65 7.32 -4.47
C GLY A 130 3.50 8.24 -4.88
N ILE A 131 3.60 9.57 -4.61
CA ILE A 131 2.45 10.46 -4.73
C ILE A 131 1.95 10.60 -6.18
N ASP A 132 2.86 10.74 -7.14
CA ASP A 132 2.49 10.97 -8.55
C ASP A 132 2.03 9.67 -9.24
N THR A 133 2.40 8.51 -8.72
CA THR A 133 2.09 7.22 -9.34
C THR A 133 0.91 6.50 -8.69
N LEU A 134 0.40 7.00 -7.57
CA LEU A 134 -0.64 6.33 -6.79
C LEU A 134 -1.86 5.93 -7.63
N LEU A 135 -2.46 6.88 -8.35
CA LEU A 135 -3.63 6.62 -9.19
C LEU A 135 -3.31 5.63 -10.31
N ALA A 136 -2.25 5.88 -11.08
CA ALA A 136 -1.89 5.05 -12.23
C ALA A 136 -1.58 3.60 -11.82
N LEU A 137 -0.84 3.41 -10.72
CA LEU A 137 -0.50 2.08 -10.20
C LEU A 137 -1.74 1.36 -9.63
N THR A 138 -2.67 2.09 -9.00
CA THR A 138 -3.95 1.51 -8.57
C THR A 138 -4.81 1.09 -9.76
N LEU A 139 -4.86 1.91 -10.83
CA LEU A 139 -5.59 1.57 -12.06
C LEU A 139 -5.04 0.31 -12.73
N SER A 140 -3.77 -0.04 -12.54
CA SER A 140 -3.23 -1.30 -13.04
C SER A 140 -3.92 -2.54 -12.47
N LEU A 141 -4.45 -2.47 -11.24
CA LEU A 141 -5.28 -3.54 -10.67
C LEU A 141 -6.65 -3.63 -11.38
N VAL A 142 -7.22 -2.50 -11.78
CA VAL A 142 -8.48 -2.45 -12.53
C VAL A 142 -8.29 -3.03 -13.93
N HIS A 143 -7.21 -2.65 -14.63
CA HIS A 143 -6.92 -3.14 -15.98
C HIS A 143 -6.60 -4.65 -16.01
N ARG A 144 -6.09 -5.19 -14.92
CA ARG A 144 -5.87 -6.63 -14.73
C ARG A 144 -7.08 -7.36 -14.16
N GLU A 145 -8.21 -6.66 -14.00
CA GLU A 145 -9.47 -7.22 -13.50
C GLU A 145 -9.39 -7.77 -12.05
N HIS A 146 -8.40 -7.33 -11.27
CA HIS A 146 -8.28 -7.72 -9.86
C HIS A 146 -9.32 -7.03 -8.98
N ILE A 147 -9.61 -5.74 -9.25
CA ILE A 147 -10.64 -4.96 -8.57
C ILE A 147 -11.46 -4.16 -9.57
N SER A 148 -12.67 -3.76 -9.18
CA SER A 148 -13.49 -2.87 -10.01
C SER A 148 -12.99 -1.42 -9.93
N MET A 149 -13.34 -0.59 -10.94
CA MET A 149 -13.07 0.85 -10.91
C MET A 149 -13.66 1.51 -9.66
N LEU A 150 -14.90 1.12 -9.30
CA LEU A 150 -15.56 1.67 -8.11
C LEU A 150 -14.78 1.34 -6.84
N ARG A 151 -14.30 0.09 -6.72
CA ARG A 151 -13.47 -0.33 -5.57
C ARG A 151 -12.15 0.43 -5.51
N ALA A 152 -11.49 0.66 -6.64
CA ALA A 152 -10.27 1.46 -6.69
C ALA A 152 -10.51 2.89 -6.18
N MET A 153 -11.60 3.54 -6.62
CA MET A 153 -11.94 4.90 -6.18
C MET A 153 -12.36 4.93 -4.70
N GLU A 154 -13.05 3.90 -4.22
CA GLU A 154 -13.36 3.75 -2.80
C GLU A 154 -12.08 3.70 -1.96
N CYS A 155 -11.11 2.85 -2.33
CA CYS A 155 -9.84 2.72 -1.62
C CYS A 155 -8.97 3.98 -1.65
N LEU A 156 -9.10 4.83 -2.68
CA LEU A 156 -8.30 6.04 -2.82
C LEU A 156 -8.96 7.29 -2.21
N SER A 157 -10.27 7.30 -2.03
CA SER A 157 -10.99 8.51 -1.66
C SER A 157 -11.97 8.31 -0.50
N LEU A 158 -13.04 7.54 -0.72
CA LEU A 158 -14.13 7.43 0.26
C LEU A 158 -13.69 6.73 1.55
N ALA A 159 -12.98 5.60 1.44
CA ALA A 159 -12.54 4.85 2.61
C ALA A 159 -11.50 5.63 3.45
N PRO A 160 -10.45 6.24 2.88
CA PRO A 160 -9.55 7.11 3.65
C PRO A 160 -10.28 8.27 4.35
N ALA A 161 -11.22 8.93 3.67
CA ALA A 161 -12.00 10.01 4.27
C ALA A 161 -12.82 9.51 5.48
N SER A 162 -13.48 8.36 5.34
CA SER A 162 -14.23 7.73 6.42
C SER A 162 -13.34 7.30 7.60
N ILE A 163 -12.14 6.75 7.33
CA ILE A 163 -11.19 6.35 8.36
C ILE A 163 -10.74 7.56 9.19
N LEU A 164 -10.56 8.71 8.54
CA LEU A 164 -10.09 9.95 9.16
C LEU A 164 -11.22 10.87 9.66
N ASP A 165 -12.49 10.43 9.54
CA ASP A 165 -13.68 11.22 9.89
C ASP A 165 -13.74 12.57 9.14
N LEU A 166 -13.36 12.58 7.85
CA LEU A 166 -13.42 13.75 6.99
C LEU A 166 -14.74 13.80 6.23
N ASP A 167 -15.35 15.01 6.14
CA ASP A 167 -16.52 15.25 5.29
C ASP A 167 -16.08 15.48 3.84
N ALA A 168 -15.60 14.39 3.20
CA ALA A 168 -15.02 14.39 1.86
C ALA A 168 -15.08 13.00 1.23
N GLY A 169 -14.58 12.88 0.02
CA GLY A 169 -14.30 11.59 -0.65
C GLY A 169 -15.48 11.00 -1.40
N GLY A 170 -16.67 11.56 -1.32
CA GLY A 170 -17.87 11.06 -2.00
C GLY A 170 -18.53 12.10 -2.91
N LEU A 171 -19.24 11.63 -3.93
CA LEU A 171 -20.11 12.47 -4.78
C LEU A 171 -21.51 12.52 -4.16
N ILE A 172 -21.71 13.46 -3.24
CA ILE A 172 -22.97 13.61 -2.49
C ILE A 172 -23.53 15.00 -2.78
N GLU A 173 -24.85 15.10 -3.00
CA GLU A 173 -25.53 16.38 -3.21
C GLU A 173 -25.35 17.30 -2.00
N GLY A 174 -24.86 18.52 -2.23
CA GLY A 174 -24.58 19.50 -1.19
C GLY A 174 -23.16 19.42 -0.58
N ALA A 175 -22.36 18.41 -0.92
CA ALA A 175 -20.97 18.35 -0.52
C ALA A 175 -20.08 19.33 -1.31
N ALA A 176 -18.86 19.56 -0.82
CA ALA A 176 -17.86 20.32 -1.55
C ALA A 176 -17.55 19.68 -2.91
N ALA A 177 -17.44 20.49 -3.96
CA ALA A 177 -17.22 20.02 -5.32
C ALA A 177 -15.72 19.87 -5.63
N ASP A 178 -14.99 19.12 -4.79
CA ASP A 178 -13.58 18.76 -5.02
C ASP A 178 -13.53 17.56 -5.97
N LEU A 179 -13.47 17.84 -7.27
CA LEU A 179 -13.64 16.85 -8.33
C LEU A 179 -12.36 16.69 -9.14
N VAL A 180 -12.02 15.45 -9.45
CA VAL A 180 -10.96 15.10 -10.39
C VAL A 180 -11.56 14.36 -11.57
N MET A 181 -11.23 14.81 -12.79
CA MET A 181 -11.56 14.13 -14.04
C MET A 181 -10.27 13.63 -14.68
N PHE A 182 -10.22 12.35 -15.01
CA PHE A 182 -9.06 11.73 -15.63
C PHE A 182 -9.47 10.71 -16.69
N ASP A 183 -8.59 10.45 -17.64
CA ASP A 183 -8.74 9.37 -18.62
C ASP A 183 -8.02 8.13 -18.07
N PRO A 184 -8.72 7.03 -17.77
CA PRO A 184 -8.11 5.82 -17.24
C PRO A 184 -7.23 5.09 -18.25
N GLN A 185 -7.29 5.44 -19.54
CA GLN A 185 -6.48 4.88 -20.61
C GLN A 185 -5.27 5.76 -20.98
N ALA A 186 -5.14 6.94 -20.40
CA ALA A 186 -4.04 7.84 -20.69
C ALA A 186 -2.72 7.30 -20.14
N SER A 187 -1.72 7.14 -20.99
CA SER A 187 -0.36 6.81 -20.59
C SER A 187 0.48 8.08 -20.41
N TRP A 188 1.36 8.09 -19.43
CA TRP A 188 2.27 9.20 -19.18
C TRP A 188 3.59 8.67 -18.58
N VAL A 189 4.63 9.50 -18.64
CA VAL A 189 5.93 9.19 -18.05
C VAL A 189 6.09 10.04 -16.79
N CYS A 190 6.29 9.39 -15.65
CA CYS A 190 6.60 10.11 -14.41
C CYS A 190 8.00 10.73 -14.49
N LEU A 191 8.07 12.03 -14.27
CA LEU A 191 9.30 12.82 -14.36
C LEU A 191 9.89 13.17 -12.99
N LEU A 192 9.37 12.62 -11.89
CA LEU A 192 9.97 12.81 -10.58
C LEU A 192 11.31 12.09 -10.50
N TYR A 193 12.38 12.87 -10.49
CA TYR A 193 13.76 12.37 -10.42
C TYR A 193 14.09 11.63 -9.11
N THR A 194 13.22 11.72 -8.12
CA THR A 194 13.32 10.99 -6.85
C THR A 194 12.66 9.61 -6.91
N LEU A 195 11.93 9.33 -7.99
CA LEU A 195 11.35 8.02 -8.25
C LEU A 195 12.38 7.12 -8.88
N THR A 196 12.79 6.16 -8.12
CA THR A 196 13.72 5.12 -8.53
C THR A 196 13.00 3.84 -8.99
N LEU A 197 11.68 3.83 -9.08
CA LEU A 197 10.95 2.77 -9.76
C LEU A 197 11.03 2.99 -11.28
N PRO A 198 11.25 1.95 -12.10
CA PRO A 198 11.23 2.10 -13.54
C PRO A 198 9.87 2.65 -13.98
N THR A 199 9.90 3.85 -14.49
CA THR A 199 8.76 4.74 -14.61
C THR A 199 8.11 4.68 -15.99
N ILE A 200 7.95 3.52 -16.56
CA ILE A 200 7.03 3.33 -17.67
C ILE A 200 5.79 2.68 -17.07
N VAL A 201 4.87 3.50 -16.61
CA VAL A 201 3.50 3.04 -16.36
C VAL A 201 2.81 3.07 -17.72
N SER A 202 3.01 2.03 -18.53
CA SER A 202 2.09 1.73 -19.61
C SER A 202 0.86 1.08 -18.95
N VAL A 203 -0.19 1.83 -18.88
CA VAL A 203 -1.51 1.37 -18.44
C VAL A 203 -2.18 0.71 -19.62
#